data_f2c995838c3b82ab795e476e133e7a98
#
_entry.id   f2c995838c3b82ab795e476e133e7a98
#
_cell.length_a   1.000
_cell.length_b   1.000
_cell.length_c   1.000
_cell.angle_alpha   90.00
_cell.angle_beta   90.00
_cell.angle_gamma   90.00
#
_symmetry.space_group_name_H-M   'P 1'
#
loop_
_entity.id
_entity.type
_entity.pdbx_description
1 polymer ?
#
loop_
_entity_poly.entity_id
_entity_poly.type
_entity_poly.pdbx_seq_one_letter_code
_entity_poly.pdbx_strand_id
1 'polypeptide(L)'
;MKKILIFILALAGSISTKAQDIEERTRILDEVVIMPDTSGKVNTIMGQVARRARENRSKMNGFTARANAFLYSQDMDFIPQVMPGKIMFLVRMAARLTRHGALLNYALEQQKISTQLYADIRYADGKATFHNKRVVKSTPDMPRKVQEQLLRTASVNPYDVIYGEGSLLNPKNREKYDVSIQETIQEDGETVKVLAFRNKNEKSKETILLHIVEGDWGIKHMAVKSRFGSQIMDCTNVGNGIYLPTYYALNPNPISLDDFLAEARKKVAEAKEKPSRMTRKTLDRLQKVVNGERKYYPRIEIKCKLSYYKR
;
A
#
# COMPACT_ATOMS: atom_id res chain seq x y z
N MET A 1 21.25 3.39 4.71
CA MET A 1 21.01 2.16 3.94
C MET A 1 19.71 1.46 4.35
N LYS A 2 19.48 1.08 5.65
CA LYS A 2 18.23 0.45 6.11
C LYS A 2 16.93 1.21 5.72
N LYS A 3 16.95 2.56 5.72
CA LYS A 3 15.79 3.39 5.37
C LYS A 3 15.37 3.30 3.90
N ILE A 4 16.31 3.07 2.99
CA ILE A 4 16.06 2.96 1.54
C ILE A 4 15.54 1.56 1.19
N LEU A 5 16.05 0.55 1.88
CA LEU A 5 15.56 -0.83 1.74
C LEU A 5 14.09 -0.95 2.18
N ILE A 6 13.71 -0.25 3.27
CA ILE A 6 12.33 -0.18 3.76
C ILE A 6 11.41 0.54 2.77
N PHE A 7 11.90 1.59 2.08
CA PHE A 7 11.16 2.26 1.02
C PHE A 7 10.81 1.33 -0.15
N ILE A 8 11.73 0.47 -0.52
CA ILE A 8 11.53 -0.49 -1.61
C ILE A 8 10.63 -1.64 -1.19
N LEU A 9 10.74 -2.08 0.06
CA LEU A 9 9.85 -3.07 0.67
C LEU A 9 8.41 -2.51 0.84
N ALA A 10 8.25 -1.23 1.17
CA ALA A 10 6.94 -0.57 1.24
C ALA A 10 6.25 -0.49 -0.14
N LEU A 11 7.00 -0.26 -1.22
CA LEU A 11 6.49 -0.36 -2.59
C LEU A 11 6.18 -1.81 -3.01
N ALA A 12 6.76 -2.78 -2.35
CA ALA A 12 6.57 -4.20 -2.66
C ALA A 12 5.28 -4.79 -2.05
N GLY A 13 4.66 -4.11 -1.09
CA GLY A 13 3.63 -4.71 -0.25
C GLY A 13 2.26 -4.08 -0.22
N SER A 14 1.95 -3.01 -0.98
CA SER A 14 0.74 -2.26 -0.63
C SER A 14 0.03 -1.55 -1.77
N ILE A 15 -1.26 -1.22 -1.67
CA ILE A 15 -2.07 -0.54 -2.72
C ILE A 15 -3.39 0.11 -2.28
N SER A 16 -3.83 1.22 -2.82
CA SER A 16 -4.85 2.14 -2.34
C SER A 16 -5.92 2.68 -3.31
N THR A 17 -7.07 3.25 -2.86
CA THR A 17 -8.14 3.84 -3.66
C THR A 17 -8.69 5.13 -3.12
N LYS A 18 -9.44 5.91 -3.87
CA LYS A 18 -9.95 7.27 -3.70
C LYS A 18 -9.20 8.05 -2.61
N ALA A 19 -8.43 9.06 -2.95
CA ALA A 19 -7.61 9.80 -2.00
C ALA A 19 -8.43 10.33 -0.81
N GLN A 20 -9.67 10.79 -1.05
CA GLN A 20 -10.57 11.23 0.01
C GLN A 20 -11.03 10.10 0.93
N ASP A 21 -11.45 8.94 0.37
CA ASP A 21 -11.87 7.78 1.17
C ASP A 21 -10.75 7.24 2.06
N ILE A 22 -9.49 7.34 1.59
CA ILE A 22 -8.34 6.86 2.36
C ILE A 22 -7.98 7.83 3.46
N GLU A 23 -7.92 9.12 3.17
CA GLU A 23 -7.63 10.15 4.18
C GLU A 23 -8.67 10.09 5.29
N GLU A 24 -9.96 9.91 4.95
CA GLU A 24 -11.02 9.76 5.94
C GLU A 24 -10.92 8.44 6.71
N ARG A 25 -10.78 7.30 6.01
CA ARG A 25 -10.66 5.98 6.65
C ARG A 25 -9.35 5.79 7.41
N THR A 26 -8.25 6.43 7.00
CA THR A 26 -6.98 6.37 7.71
C THR A 26 -6.86 7.43 8.81
N ARG A 27 -7.73 8.44 8.84
CA ARG A 27 -7.80 9.41 9.93
C ARG A 27 -8.11 8.73 11.27
N ILE A 28 -8.97 7.72 11.27
CA ILE A 28 -9.29 6.91 12.45
C ILE A 28 -8.03 6.28 13.07
N LEU A 29 -7.01 5.99 12.27
CA LEU A 29 -5.74 5.42 12.75
C LEU A 29 -4.93 6.39 13.63
N ASP A 30 -5.16 7.69 13.54
CA ASP A 30 -4.49 8.67 14.38
C ASP A 30 -5.11 8.73 15.79
N GLU A 31 -6.38 8.30 15.92
CA GLU A 31 -7.16 8.32 17.16
C GLU A 31 -7.08 6.98 17.92
N VAL A 32 -6.28 6.02 17.43
CA VAL A 32 -6.16 4.70 18.08
C VAL A 32 -5.52 4.82 19.45
N VAL A 33 -6.27 4.45 20.46
CA VAL A 33 -5.82 4.38 21.87
C VAL A 33 -5.51 2.92 22.21
N ILE A 34 -4.27 2.65 22.62
CA ILE A 34 -3.91 1.30 23.09
C ILE A 34 -4.36 1.16 24.56
N MET A 35 -5.36 0.31 24.77
CA MET A 35 -5.84 0.00 26.11
C MET A 35 -4.95 -1.06 26.76
N PRO A 36 -4.57 -0.87 28.04
CA PRO A 36 -3.84 -1.90 28.78
C PRO A 36 -4.63 -3.20 28.87
N ASP A 37 -3.91 -4.33 28.98
CA ASP A 37 -4.43 -5.68 29.32
C ASP A 37 -5.35 -6.38 28.29
N THR A 38 -5.33 -5.98 27.01
CA THR A 38 -6.07 -6.71 25.96
C THR A 38 -5.20 -7.61 25.11
N SER A 39 -3.88 -7.60 25.27
CA SER A 39 -2.92 -8.33 24.43
C SER A 39 -3.15 -9.85 24.42
N GLY A 40 -3.49 -10.45 25.56
CA GLY A 40 -3.85 -11.87 25.66
C GLY A 40 -5.09 -12.23 24.85
N LYS A 41 -6.14 -11.39 24.94
CA LYS A 41 -7.37 -11.55 24.17
C LYS A 41 -7.13 -11.39 22.67
N VAL A 42 -6.35 -10.38 22.25
CA VAL A 42 -5.95 -10.19 20.85
C VAL A 42 -5.19 -11.40 20.33
N ASN A 43 -4.23 -11.93 21.08
CA ASN A 43 -3.49 -13.12 20.68
C ASN A 43 -4.39 -14.35 20.51
N THR A 44 -5.40 -14.51 21.37
CA THR A 44 -6.41 -15.57 21.25
C THR A 44 -7.21 -15.41 19.95
N ILE A 45 -7.73 -14.21 19.67
CA ILE A 45 -8.47 -13.92 18.42
C ILE A 45 -7.59 -14.20 17.21
N MET A 46 -6.36 -13.68 17.17
CA MET A 46 -5.43 -13.90 16.06
C MET A 46 -5.03 -15.37 15.91
N GLY A 47 -5.03 -16.14 16.99
CA GLY A 47 -4.89 -17.60 16.97
C GLY A 47 -6.04 -18.30 16.24
N GLN A 48 -7.30 -17.86 16.47
CA GLN A 48 -8.47 -18.35 15.75
C GLN A 48 -8.41 -17.99 14.27
N VAL A 49 -8.07 -16.73 13.95
CA VAL A 49 -7.88 -16.28 12.54
C VAL A 49 -6.83 -17.13 11.84
N ALA A 50 -5.68 -17.38 12.48
CA ALA A 50 -4.61 -18.19 11.92
C ALA A 50 -5.01 -19.67 11.72
N ARG A 51 -5.81 -20.23 12.64
CA ARG A 51 -6.36 -21.59 12.53
C ARG A 51 -7.31 -21.67 11.34
N ARG A 52 -8.28 -20.75 11.29
CA ARG A 52 -9.28 -20.70 10.21
C ARG A 52 -8.64 -20.49 8.83
N ALA A 53 -7.65 -19.62 8.75
CA ALA A 53 -6.89 -19.41 7.53
C ALA A 53 -6.20 -20.70 7.03
N ARG A 54 -5.63 -21.50 7.94
CA ARG A 54 -5.04 -22.81 7.60
C ARG A 54 -6.09 -23.82 7.13
N GLU A 55 -7.24 -23.91 7.79
CA GLU A 55 -8.36 -24.79 7.39
C GLU A 55 -8.88 -24.42 5.99
N ASN A 56 -8.91 -23.14 5.69
CA ASN A 56 -9.40 -22.63 4.39
C ASN A 56 -8.35 -22.68 3.29
N ARG A 57 -7.08 -22.95 3.59
CA ARG A 57 -5.98 -22.88 2.62
C ARG A 57 -6.23 -23.71 1.35
N SER A 58 -6.68 -24.95 1.50
CA SER A 58 -7.00 -25.84 0.37
C SER A 58 -8.20 -25.33 -0.44
N LYS A 59 -9.13 -24.63 0.22
CA LYS A 59 -10.34 -24.08 -0.39
C LYS A 59 -10.07 -22.81 -1.19
N MET A 60 -8.89 -22.20 -1.05
CA MET A 60 -8.50 -20.94 -1.73
C MET A 60 -7.94 -21.17 -3.13
N ASN A 61 -7.81 -22.40 -3.61
CA ASN A 61 -7.39 -22.71 -4.96
C ASN A 61 -8.55 -22.58 -5.96
N GLY A 62 -8.22 -22.13 -7.16
CA GLY A 62 -9.17 -22.13 -8.28
C GLY A 62 -10.09 -20.91 -8.36
N PHE A 63 -9.89 -19.87 -7.54
CA PHE A 63 -10.65 -18.64 -7.67
C PHE A 63 -10.28 -17.90 -8.94
N THR A 64 -11.30 -17.33 -9.57
CA THR A 64 -11.16 -16.38 -10.67
C THR A 64 -11.78 -15.06 -10.28
N ALA A 65 -11.13 -13.97 -10.67
CA ALA A 65 -11.58 -12.62 -10.38
C ALA A 65 -11.35 -11.72 -11.60
N ARG A 66 -12.19 -10.70 -11.74
CA ARG A 66 -11.93 -9.58 -12.64
C ARG A 66 -11.30 -8.46 -11.85
N ALA A 67 -10.11 -8.04 -12.27
CA ALA A 67 -9.40 -6.90 -11.69
C ALA A 67 -9.64 -5.65 -12.52
N ASN A 68 -9.93 -4.56 -11.83
CA ASN A 68 -9.94 -3.21 -12.37
C ASN A 68 -8.89 -2.41 -11.58
N ALA A 69 -7.72 -2.25 -12.19
CA ALA A 69 -6.57 -1.62 -11.58
C ALA A 69 -6.37 -0.20 -12.09
N PHE A 70 -6.07 0.72 -11.19
CA PHE A 70 -5.78 2.11 -11.49
C PHE A 70 -4.40 2.48 -10.95
N LEU A 71 -3.68 3.31 -11.69
CA LEU A 71 -2.49 4.01 -11.23
C LEU A 71 -2.69 5.49 -11.46
N TYR A 72 -2.53 6.26 -10.41
CA TYR A 72 -2.35 7.70 -10.48
C TYR A 72 -1.01 8.05 -9.86
N SER A 73 -0.22 8.90 -10.51
CA SER A 73 0.92 9.53 -9.86
C SER A 73 1.07 10.98 -10.32
N GLN A 74 1.69 11.77 -9.46
CA GLN A 74 1.93 13.18 -9.72
C GLN A 74 3.24 13.61 -9.08
N ASP A 75 3.99 14.44 -9.80
CA ASP A 75 5.24 15.07 -9.36
C ASP A 75 6.33 14.08 -8.86
N MET A 76 6.23 12.79 -9.24
CA MET A 76 7.23 11.78 -8.91
C MET A 76 8.59 12.07 -9.54
N ASP A 77 8.62 12.81 -10.66
CA ASP A 77 9.82 13.28 -11.34
C ASP A 77 10.63 14.30 -10.51
N PHE A 78 10.06 14.85 -9.45
CA PHE A 78 10.81 15.67 -8.50
C PHE A 78 11.74 14.87 -7.60
N ILE A 79 11.41 13.63 -7.26
CA ILE A 79 12.21 12.82 -6.34
C ILE A 79 13.66 12.71 -6.83
N PRO A 80 13.95 12.35 -8.11
CA PRO A 80 15.30 12.31 -8.63
C PRO A 80 16.03 13.65 -8.60
N GLN A 81 15.30 14.75 -8.63
CA GLN A 81 15.85 16.10 -8.70
C GLN A 81 16.17 16.68 -7.32
N VAL A 82 15.39 16.30 -6.31
CA VAL A 82 15.52 16.76 -4.93
C VAL A 82 16.49 15.88 -4.15
N MET A 83 16.42 14.57 -4.34
CA MET A 83 17.25 13.62 -3.57
C MET A 83 18.71 13.60 -4.02
N PRO A 84 19.67 13.40 -3.08
CA PRO A 84 21.08 13.21 -3.42
C PRO A 84 21.32 12.07 -4.41
N GLY A 85 22.18 12.28 -5.41
CA GLY A 85 22.42 11.31 -6.50
C GLY A 85 22.81 9.90 -6.01
N LYS A 86 23.59 9.79 -4.92
CA LYS A 86 23.92 8.51 -4.29
C LYS A 86 22.68 7.76 -3.79
N ILE A 87 21.71 8.49 -3.22
CA ILE A 87 20.45 7.91 -2.75
C ILE A 87 19.61 7.45 -3.94
N MET A 88 19.51 8.28 -4.99
CA MET A 88 18.79 7.91 -6.20
C MET A 88 19.39 6.70 -6.92
N PHE A 89 20.72 6.58 -6.94
CA PHE A 89 21.40 5.41 -7.46
C PHE A 89 20.97 4.14 -6.70
N LEU A 90 20.96 4.19 -5.36
CA LEU A 90 20.52 3.08 -4.51
C LEU A 90 19.02 2.75 -4.71
N VAL A 91 18.17 3.76 -4.83
CA VAL A 91 16.74 3.56 -5.14
C VAL A 91 16.56 2.85 -6.48
N ARG A 92 17.26 3.29 -7.53
CA ARG A 92 17.18 2.66 -8.85
C ARG A 92 17.77 1.25 -8.88
N MET A 93 18.89 1.02 -8.19
CA MET A 93 19.47 -0.31 -8.05
C MET A 93 18.52 -1.26 -7.35
N ALA A 94 18.00 -0.85 -6.21
CA ALA A 94 17.09 -1.67 -5.45
C ALA A 94 15.75 -1.89 -6.19
N ALA A 95 15.26 -0.89 -6.93
CA ALA A 95 14.12 -1.07 -7.83
C ALA A 95 14.37 -2.17 -8.87
N ARG A 96 15.59 -2.29 -9.43
CA ARG A 96 15.91 -3.37 -10.38
C ARG A 96 15.86 -4.75 -9.77
N LEU A 97 16.11 -4.87 -8.46
CA LEU A 97 16.09 -6.13 -7.72
C LEU A 97 14.69 -6.53 -7.25
N THR A 98 13.71 -5.64 -7.33
CA THR A 98 12.33 -5.92 -6.93
C THR A 98 11.46 -6.28 -8.12
N ARG A 99 10.47 -7.12 -7.87
CA ARG A 99 9.43 -7.44 -8.86
C ARG A 99 8.56 -6.24 -9.28
N HIS A 100 8.67 -5.12 -8.58
CA HIS A 100 7.93 -3.87 -8.83
C HIS A 100 8.80 -2.75 -9.41
N GLY A 101 10.06 -3.03 -9.69
CA GLY A 101 11.04 -2.00 -10.04
C GLY A 101 10.76 -1.24 -11.34
N ALA A 102 10.18 -1.90 -12.34
CA ALA A 102 9.83 -1.20 -13.58
C ALA A 102 8.70 -0.19 -13.37
N LEU A 103 7.72 -0.51 -12.51
CA LEU A 103 6.63 0.41 -12.14
C LEU A 103 7.17 1.64 -11.41
N LEU A 104 8.06 1.44 -10.44
CA LEU A 104 8.70 2.54 -9.71
C LEU A 104 9.55 3.41 -10.64
N ASN A 105 10.42 2.82 -11.44
CA ASN A 105 11.25 3.58 -12.37
C ASN A 105 10.41 4.38 -13.36
N TYR A 106 9.36 3.77 -13.91
CA TYR A 106 8.43 4.46 -14.78
C TYR A 106 7.75 5.65 -14.07
N ALA A 107 7.30 5.46 -12.83
CA ALA A 107 6.68 6.55 -12.06
C ALA A 107 7.66 7.71 -11.77
N LEU A 108 8.92 7.42 -11.49
CA LEU A 108 9.96 8.43 -11.22
C LEU A 108 10.37 9.25 -12.46
N GLU A 109 10.02 8.79 -13.65
CA GLU A 109 10.33 9.47 -14.91
C GLU A 109 9.17 10.35 -15.41
N GLN A 110 7.97 10.18 -14.83
CA GLN A 110 6.77 10.86 -15.30
C GLN A 110 6.31 11.97 -14.34
N GLN A 111 5.97 13.13 -14.89
CA GLN A 111 5.36 14.21 -14.10
C GLN A 111 3.96 13.84 -13.63
N LYS A 112 3.18 13.14 -14.46
CA LYS A 112 1.83 12.72 -14.14
C LYS A 112 1.53 11.41 -14.86
N ILE A 113 0.91 10.49 -14.13
CA ILE A 113 0.38 9.24 -14.68
C ILE A 113 -1.11 9.14 -14.31
N SER A 114 -1.91 8.69 -15.27
CA SER A 114 -3.28 8.27 -15.04
C SER A 114 -3.56 7.07 -15.93
N THR A 115 -3.66 5.90 -15.34
CA THR A 115 -3.83 4.63 -16.08
C THR A 115 -4.92 3.79 -15.46
N GLN A 116 -5.72 3.13 -16.30
CA GLN A 116 -6.71 2.15 -15.90
C GLN A 116 -6.53 0.88 -16.73
N LEU A 117 -6.44 -0.26 -16.05
CA LEU A 117 -6.26 -1.59 -16.63
C LEU A 117 -7.35 -2.55 -16.17
N TYR A 118 -7.80 -3.39 -17.07
CA TYR A 118 -8.59 -4.59 -16.74
C TYR A 118 -7.79 -5.86 -17.00
N ALA A 119 -8.00 -6.88 -16.16
CA ALA A 119 -7.53 -8.23 -16.39
C ALA A 119 -8.45 -9.26 -15.72
N ASP A 120 -8.54 -10.43 -16.30
CA ASP A 120 -9.04 -11.61 -15.60
C ASP A 120 -7.88 -12.27 -14.88
N ILE A 121 -8.09 -12.61 -13.60
CA ILE A 121 -7.08 -13.21 -12.74
C ILE A 121 -7.54 -14.62 -12.36
N ARG A 122 -6.63 -15.57 -12.46
CA ARG A 122 -6.81 -16.92 -11.90
C ARG A 122 -5.82 -17.11 -10.77
N TYR A 123 -6.34 -17.46 -9.61
CA TYR A 123 -5.54 -17.85 -8.44
C TYR A 123 -5.49 -19.36 -8.35
N ALA A 124 -4.28 -19.92 -8.42
CA ALA A 124 -4.05 -21.35 -8.26
C ALA A 124 -2.66 -21.57 -7.65
N ASP A 125 -2.55 -22.49 -6.70
CA ASP A 125 -1.29 -22.91 -6.07
C ASP A 125 -0.41 -21.76 -5.57
N GLY A 126 -1.04 -20.76 -4.94
CA GLY A 126 -0.37 -19.57 -4.45
C GLY A 126 0.11 -18.60 -5.51
N LYS A 127 -0.31 -18.77 -6.78
CA LYS A 127 0.08 -17.92 -7.91
C LYS A 127 -1.12 -17.25 -8.54
N ALA A 128 -0.93 -16.00 -8.95
CA ALA A 128 -1.88 -15.27 -9.77
C ALA A 128 -1.41 -15.23 -11.22
N THR A 129 -2.27 -15.67 -12.14
CA THR A 129 -2.05 -15.55 -13.60
C THR A 129 -3.04 -14.57 -14.19
N PHE A 130 -2.60 -13.77 -15.16
CA PHE A 130 -3.37 -12.68 -15.74
C PHE A 130 -3.71 -12.99 -17.20
N HIS A 131 -5.00 -12.96 -17.51
CA HIS A 131 -5.55 -13.17 -18.84
C HIS A 131 -6.34 -11.95 -19.29
N ASN A 132 -6.66 -11.85 -20.58
CA ASN A 132 -7.54 -10.80 -21.15
C ASN A 132 -7.16 -9.38 -20.73
N LYS A 133 -5.84 -9.11 -20.63
CA LYS A 133 -5.31 -7.81 -20.23
C LYS A 133 -5.71 -6.73 -21.21
N ARG A 134 -6.36 -5.65 -20.75
CA ARG A 134 -6.79 -4.53 -21.56
C ARG A 134 -6.50 -3.20 -20.86
N VAL A 135 -5.78 -2.32 -21.55
CA VAL A 135 -5.66 -0.92 -21.19
C VAL A 135 -6.95 -0.22 -21.59
N VAL A 136 -7.62 0.43 -20.62
CA VAL A 136 -8.82 1.24 -20.87
C VAL A 136 -8.40 2.67 -21.19
N LYS A 137 -7.48 3.20 -20.39
CA LYS A 137 -6.90 4.52 -20.55
C LYS A 137 -5.50 4.52 -19.98
N SER A 138 -4.56 5.15 -20.66
CA SER A 138 -3.21 5.40 -20.12
C SER A 138 -2.69 6.74 -20.64
N THR A 139 -2.22 7.56 -19.71
CA THR A 139 -1.57 8.84 -20.02
C THR A 139 -0.42 9.03 -19.04
N PRO A 140 0.84 8.99 -19.49
CA PRO A 140 1.31 8.58 -20.83
C PRO A 140 1.09 7.07 -21.08
N ASP A 141 1.36 6.63 -22.31
CA ASP A 141 1.28 5.22 -22.67
C ASP A 141 2.22 4.38 -21.80
N MET A 142 1.67 3.31 -21.22
CA MET A 142 2.38 2.48 -20.27
C MET A 142 2.98 1.26 -20.96
N PRO A 143 4.31 1.03 -20.84
CA PRO A 143 4.95 -0.16 -21.37
C PRO A 143 4.35 -1.46 -20.80
N ARG A 144 4.25 -2.50 -21.63
CA ARG A 144 3.63 -3.80 -21.26
C ARG A 144 4.18 -4.37 -19.94
N LYS A 145 5.51 -4.31 -19.74
CA LYS A 145 6.15 -4.77 -18.50
C LYS A 145 5.66 -4.01 -17.27
N VAL A 146 5.42 -2.71 -17.40
CA VAL A 146 4.90 -1.87 -16.31
C VAL A 146 3.43 -2.18 -16.05
N GLN A 147 2.62 -2.42 -17.10
CA GLN A 147 1.23 -2.84 -16.96
C GLN A 147 1.13 -4.16 -16.18
N GLU A 148 1.98 -5.14 -16.49
CA GLU A 148 2.02 -6.42 -15.78
C GLU A 148 2.42 -6.26 -14.31
N GLN A 149 3.36 -5.39 -14.03
CA GLN A 149 3.73 -5.07 -12.65
C GLN A 149 2.61 -4.33 -11.91
N LEU A 150 1.93 -3.38 -12.56
CA LEU A 150 0.78 -2.73 -11.97
C LEU A 150 -0.30 -3.74 -11.59
N LEU A 151 -0.66 -4.64 -12.50
CA LEU A 151 -1.65 -5.68 -12.20
C LEU A 151 -1.21 -6.59 -11.04
N ARG A 152 0.05 -7.02 -11.03
CA ARG A 152 0.60 -7.86 -9.93
C ARG A 152 0.62 -7.12 -8.59
N THR A 153 0.87 -5.82 -8.63
CA THR A 153 0.85 -4.98 -7.44
C THR A 153 -0.60 -4.70 -7.02
N ALA A 154 -1.48 -4.41 -7.97
CA ALA A 154 -2.87 -4.03 -7.74
C ALA A 154 -3.79 -5.19 -7.37
N SER A 155 -3.51 -6.40 -7.79
CA SER A 155 -4.29 -7.58 -7.46
C SER A 155 -3.65 -8.32 -6.29
N VAL A 156 -4.05 -7.97 -5.09
CA VAL A 156 -3.54 -8.62 -3.88
C VAL A 156 -3.75 -10.11 -3.97
N ASN A 157 -2.65 -10.85 -3.89
CA ASN A 157 -2.72 -12.30 -3.80
C ASN A 157 -3.24 -12.69 -2.41
N PRO A 158 -4.38 -13.39 -2.29
CA PRO A 158 -4.92 -13.81 -1.01
C PRO A 158 -3.91 -14.61 -0.17
N TYR A 159 -3.05 -15.39 -0.82
CA TYR A 159 -2.02 -16.17 -0.13
C TYR A 159 -0.95 -15.28 0.51
N ASP A 160 -0.54 -14.22 -0.16
CA ASP A 160 0.47 -13.29 0.37
C ASP A 160 -0.07 -12.53 1.59
N VAL A 161 -1.35 -12.18 1.59
CA VAL A 161 -2.01 -11.52 2.71
C VAL A 161 -2.06 -12.41 3.96
N ILE A 162 -2.39 -13.69 3.77
CA ILE A 162 -2.62 -14.62 4.87
C ILE A 162 -1.32 -15.29 5.33
N TYR A 163 -0.42 -15.63 4.40
CA TYR A 163 0.78 -16.41 4.68
C TYR A 163 2.10 -15.71 4.41
N GLY A 164 2.06 -14.43 3.99
CA GLY A 164 3.26 -13.64 3.74
C GLY A 164 4.14 -13.48 4.99
N GLU A 165 5.43 -13.31 4.79
CA GLU A 165 6.42 -13.16 5.88
C GLU A 165 6.07 -12.05 6.87
N GLY A 166 5.45 -10.96 6.39
CA GLY A 166 5.02 -9.82 7.21
C GLY A 166 3.67 -9.99 7.89
N SER A 167 2.97 -11.11 7.68
CA SER A 167 1.62 -11.30 8.20
C SER A 167 1.56 -11.25 9.72
N LEU A 168 0.55 -10.54 10.26
CA LEU A 168 0.22 -10.52 11.69
C LEU A 168 -0.32 -11.85 12.20
N LEU A 169 -0.62 -12.83 11.33
CA LEU A 169 -0.92 -14.20 11.74
C LEU A 169 0.28 -14.89 12.37
N ASN A 170 1.50 -14.48 12.04
CA ASN A 170 2.71 -14.95 12.70
C ASN A 170 2.90 -14.25 14.06
N PRO A 171 2.89 -14.98 15.21
CA PRO A 171 3.09 -14.39 16.53
C PRO A 171 4.35 -13.53 16.65
N LYS A 172 5.48 -13.97 16.07
CA LYS A 172 6.76 -13.21 16.08
C LYS A 172 6.64 -11.81 15.45
N ASN A 173 5.76 -11.65 14.47
CA ASN A 173 5.53 -10.33 13.89
C ASN A 173 4.70 -9.44 14.82
N ARG A 174 3.74 -10.03 15.56
CA ARG A 174 2.91 -9.30 16.52
C ARG A 174 3.70 -8.77 17.72
N GLU A 175 4.77 -9.43 18.11
CA GLU A 175 5.64 -8.99 19.23
C GLU A 175 6.21 -7.58 19.03
N LYS A 176 6.27 -7.12 17.77
CA LYS A 176 6.73 -5.77 17.41
C LYS A 176 5.71 -4.67 17.69
N TYR A 177 4.48 -5.05 18.08
CA TYR A 177 3.36 -4.12 18.26
C TYR A 177 2.82 -4.16 19.69
N ASP A 178 2.40 -3.00 20.16
CA ASP A 178 1.41 -2.89 21.21
C ASP A 178 0.04 -3.13 20.60
N VAL A 179 -0.78 -3.94 21.26
CA VAL A 179 -2.04 -4.46 20.68
C VAL A 179 -3.22 -4.25 21.61
N SER A 180 -4.38 -3.92 21.04
CA SER A 180 -5.62 -3.74 21.79
C SER A 180 -6.86 -4.10 20.97
N ILE A 181 -7.96 -4.42 21.66
CA ILE A 181 -9.30 -4.43 21.08
C ILE A 181 -9.86 -3.02 21.26
N GLN A 182 -10.17 -2.34 20.18
CA GLN A 182 -10.75 -1.00 20.21
C GLN A 182 -12.24 -1.05 20.53
N GLU A 183 -12.95 -1.88 19.76
CA GLU A 183 -14.41 -1.98 19.87
C GLU A 183 -14.90 -3.33 19.30
N THR A 184 -16.18 -3.60 19.53
CA THR A 184 -16.93 -4.64 18.84
C THR A 184 -18.15 -3.98 18.21
N ILE A 185 -18.28 -4.07 16.91
CA ILE A 185 -19.33 -3.41 16.12
C ILE A 185 -20.22 -4.45 15.44
N GLN A 186 -21.41 -4.00 15.00
CA GLN A 186 -22.26 -4.75 14.08
C GLN A 186 -22.15 -4.15 12.69
N GLU A 187 -21.71 -4.95 11.72
CA GLU A 187 -21.51 -4.51 10.34
C GLU A 187 -22.06 -5.57 9.38
N ASP A 188 -23.02 -5.19 8.53
CA ASP A 188 -23.71 -6.10 7.59
C ASP A 188 -24.35 -7.34 8.26
N GLY A 189 -24.80 -7.21 9.52
CA GLY A 189 -25.36 -8.32 10.29
C GLY A 189 -24.33 -9.24 10.94
N GLU A 190 -23.05 -8.94 10.82
CA GLU A 190 -21.94 -9.69 11.43
C GLU A 190 -21.41 -8.95 12.67
N THR A 191 -21.03 -9.70 13.70
CA THR A 191 -20.29 -9.15 14.83
C THR A 191 -18.82 -9.04 14.44
N VAL A 192 -18.27 -7.83 14.47
CA VAL A 192 -16.91 -7.55 14.04
C VAL A 192 -16.09 -6.98 15.21
N LYS A 193 -14.94 -7.58 15.49
CA LYS A 193 -13.97 -7.09 16.47
C LYS A 193 -12.92 -6.24 15.77
N VAL A 194 -12.79 -5.01 16.22
CA VAL A 194 -11.77 -4.06 15.70
C VAL A 194 -10.52 -4.16 16.57
N LEU A 195 -9.45 -4.67 15.98
CA LEU A 195 -8.15 -4.82 16.63
C LEU A 195 -7.19 -3.74 16.14
N ALA A 196 -6.45 -3.14 17.06
CA ALA A 196 -5.42 -2.16 16.76
C ALA A 196 -4.03 -2.68 17.13
N PHE A 197 -3.06 -2.39 16.28
CA PHE A 197 -1.64 -2.70 16.44
C PHE A 197 -0.85 -1.43 16.22
N ARG A 198 -0.08 -0.99 17.22
CA ARG A 198 0.84 0.15 17.11
C ARG A 198 2.26 -0.35 17.20
N ASN A 199 3.09 -0.05 16.22
CA ASN A 199 4.49 -0.48 16.21
C ASN A 199 5.26 0.16 17.38
N LYS A 200 5.91 -0.67 18.20
CA LYS A 200 6.74 -0.25 19.35
C LYS A 200 7.92 0.62 18.94
N ASN A 201 8.35 0.53 17.67
CA ASN A 201 9.33 1.45 17.13
C ASN A 201 8.64 2.75 16.70
N GLU A 202 8.65 3.75 17.56
CA GLU A 202 8.05 5.08 17.33
C GLU A 202 8.51 5.75 16.03
N LYS A 203 9.74 5.45 15.55
CA LYS A 203 10.24 5.96 14.26
C LYS A 203 9.47 5.42 13.06
N SER A 204 8.80 4.30 13.20
CA SER A 204 7.95 3.70 12.17
C SER A 204 6.63 4.48 12.01
N LYS A 205 6.05 4.97 13.12
CA LYS A 205 4.70 5.54 13.18
C LYS A 205 3.65 4.63 12.53
N GLU A 206 3.89 3.32 12.58
CA GLU A 206 3.01 2.35 11.94
C GLU A 206 1.89 1.96 12.88
N THR A 207 0.66 2.08 12.39
CA THR A 207 -0.56 1.63 13.05
C THR A 207 -1.34 0.77 12.08
N ILE A 208 -1.90 -0.36 12.56
CA ILE A 208 -2.71 -1.28 11.78
C ILE A 208 -4.04 -1.47 12.50
N LEU A 209 -5.14 -1.36 11.77
CA LEU A 209 -6.47 -1.79 12.21
C LEU A 209 -6.87 -3.03 11.44
N LEU A 210 -7.40 -4.02 12.15
CA LEU A 210 -8.00 -5.22 11.57
C LEU A 210 -9.43 -5.36 12.06
N HIS A 211 -10.37 -5.52 11.14
CA HIS A 211 -11.74 -5.91 11.43
C HIS A 211 -11.87 -7.43 11.23
N ILE A 212 -12.16 -8.13 12.30
CA ILE A 212 -12.26 -9.60 12.34
C ILE A 212 -13.70 -9.97 12.60
N VAL A 213 -14.30 -10.74 11.69
CA VAL A 213 -15.65 -11.26 11.85
C VAL A 213 -15.62 -12.37 12.91
N GLU A 214 -16.46 -12.24 13.93
CA GLU A 214 -16.59 -13.25 14.99
C GLU A 214 -17.33 -14.48 14.45
N GLY A 215 -16.90 -15.66 14.82
CA GLY A 215 -17.43 -16.93 14.31
C GLY A 215 -16.67 -17.43 13.08
N ASP A 216 -16.68 -16.70 11.98
CA ASP A 216 -15.94 -17.03 10.76
C ASP A 216 -14.43 -16.78 10.88
N TRP A 217 -14.03 -15.89 11.76
CA TRP A 217 -12.62 -15.48 11.99
C TRP A 217 -11.92 -15.00 10.72
N GLY A 218 -12.69 -14.44 9.79
CA GLY A 218 -12.19 -13.83 8.58
C GLY A 218 -11.79 -12.37 8.80
N ILE A 219 -10.79 -11.91 8.05
CA ILE A 219 -10.42 -10.49 8.00
C ILE A 219 -11.36 -9.79 7.00
N LYS A 220 -12.24 -8.91 7.48
CA LYS A 220 -13.18 -8.13 6.67
C LYS A 220 -12.56 -6.84 6.16
N HIS A 221 -11.76 -6.20 7.00
CA HIS A 221 -11.09 -4.95 6.66
C HIS A 221 -9.70 -4.90 7.29
N MET A 222 -8.76 -4.27 6.60
CA MET A 222 -7.45 -3.91 7.11
C MET A 222 -7.10 -2.50 6.67
N ALA A 223 -6.68 -1.67 7.61
CA ALA A 223 -6.08 -0.38 7.32
C ALA A 223 -4.69 -0.30 7.95
N VAL A 224 -3.71 0.18 7.20
CA VAL A 224 -2.34 0.42 7.67
C VAL A 224 -1.98 1.85 7.41
N LYS A 225 -1.40 2.52 8.40
CA LYS A 225 -0.81 3.85 8.26
C LYS A 225 0.61 3.83 8.80
N SER A 226 1.52 4.45 8.09
CA SER A 226 2.91 4.62 8.53
C SER A 226 3.47 5.92 7.96
N ARG A 227 4.68 6.29 8.40
CA ARG A 227 5.40 7.41 7.78
C ARG A 227 5.68 7.21 6.28
N PHE A 228 5.57 6.00 5.78
CA PHE A 228 5.84 5.63 4.38
C PHE A 228 4.58 5.52 3.53
N GLY A 229 3.42 5.89 4.08
CA GLY A 229 2.15 5.88 3.39
C GLY A 229 1.06 5.10 4.10
N SER A 230 -0.03 4.88 3.38
CA SER A 230 -1.20 4.19 3.88
C SER A 230 -1.64 3.06 2.95
N GLN A 231 -2.34 2.09 3.52
CA GLN A 231 -2.86 0.91 2.84
C GLN A 231 -4.24 0.59 3.39
N ILE A 232 -5.16 0.22 2.51
CA ILE A 232 -6.48 -0.29 2.87
C ILE A 232 -6.74 -1.57 2.09
N MET A 233 -7.41 -2.52 2.72
CA MET A 233 -7.89 -3.73 2.09
C MET A 233 -9.27 -4.06 2.64
N ASP A 234 -10.25 -4.16 1.74
CA ASP A 234 -11.57 -4.67 2.07
C ASP A 234 -11.68 -6.09 1.54
N CYS A 235 -12.18 -7.00 2.36
CA CYS A 235 -12.43 -8.38 2.00
C CYS A 235 -13.92 -8.70 2.10
N THR A 236 -14.38 -9.59 1.24
CA THR A 236 -15.77 -10.06 1.24
C THR A 236 -15.79 -11.57 1.40
N ASN A 237 -16.77 -12.09 2.11
CA ASN A 237 -17.02 -13.53 2.21
C ASN A 237 -17.46 -14.05 0.82
N VAL A 238 -16.63 -14.86 0.20
CA VAL A 238 -16.92 -15.49 -1.10
C VAL A 238 -17.57 -16.87 -0.95
N GLY A 239 -18.03 -17.19 0.25
CA GLY A 239 -18.69 -18.42 0.63
C GLY A 239 -17.87 -19.26 1.59
N ASN A 240 -18.57 -20.02 2.46
CA ASN A 240 -17.99 -20.93 3.46
C ASN A 240 -17.00 -20.26 4.44
N GLY A 241 -17.21 -19.00 4.80
CA GLY A 241 -16.34 -18.24 5.70
C GLY A 241 -14.95 -17.95 5.11
N ILE A 242 -14.83 -17.88 3.79
CA ILE A 242 -13.59 -17.51 3.09
C ILE A 242 -13.70 -16.03 2.70
N TYR A 243 -12.86 -15.20 3.32
CA TYR A 243 -12.76 -13.77 3.02
C TYR A 243 -11.62 -13.52 2.05
N LEU A 244 -11.92 -12.91 0.91
CA LEU A 244 -10.94 -12.55 -0.11
C LEU A 244 -10.96 -11.05 -0.39
N PRO A 245 -9.81 -10.43 -0.68
CA PRO A 245 -9.72 -9.02 -1.01
C PRO A 245 -10.59 -8.68 -2.23
N THR A 246 -11.58 -7.80 -2.06
CA THR A 246 -12.40 -7.25 -3.15
C THR A 246 -12.03 -5.84 -3.49
N TYR A 247 -11.37 -5.19 -2.57
CA TYR A 247 -10.89 -3.86 -2.72
C TYR A 247 -9.54 -3.72 -2.04
N TYR A 248 -8.61 -3.17 -2.74
CA TYR A 248 -7.27 -2.98 -2.22
C TYR A 248 -6.69 -1.67 -2.70
N ALA A 249 -6.00 -1.04 -1.82
CA ALA A 249 -5.68 0.35 -1.97
C ALA A 249 -4.30 0.75 -1.39
N LEU A 250 -3.38 1.46 -2.13
CA LEU A 250 -2.08 1.99 -1.68
C LEU A 250 -1.82 3.44 -2.02
N ASN A 251 -1.29 4.12 -1.03
CA ASN A 251 -0.75 5.46 -1.16
C ASN A 251 0.66 5.49 -0.52
N PRO A 252 1.70 5.03 -1.21
CA PRO A 252 3.04 5.03 -0.67
C PRO A 252 3.61 6.45 -0.66
N ASN A 253 4.22 6.81 0.44
CA ASN A 253 5.03 8.01 0.58
C ASN A 253 6.50 7.65 0.34
N PRO A 254 7.05 7.91 -0.84
CA PRO A 254 8.44 7.59 -1.14
C PRO A 254 9.43 8.40 -0.30
N ILE A 255 9.03 9.58 0.11
CA ILE A 255 9.75 10.47 1.02
C ILE A 255 8.70 11.15 1.91
N SER A 256 8.98 11.34 3.19
CA SER A 256 8.05 12.10 4.03
C SER A 256 7.92 13.53 3.49
N LEU A 257 6.76 14.14 3.69
CA LEU A 257 6.53 15.53 3.25
C LEU A 257 7.59 16.47 3.83
N ASP A 258 7.93 16.30 5.11
CA ASP A 258 8.92 17.13 5.80
C ASP A 258 10.31 16.97 5.21
N ASP A 259 10.76 15.72 4.99
CA ASP A 259 12.05 15.43 4.37
C ASP A 259 12.09 15.96 2.91
N PHE A 260 10.99 15.82 2.17
CA PHE A 260 10.89 16.36 0.81
C PHE A 260 10.99 17.89 0.80
N LEU A 261 10.24 18.58 1.67
CA LEU A 261 10.26 20.05 1.76
C LEU A 261 11.63 20.56 2.23
N ALA A 262 12.29 19.87 3.16
CA ALA A 262 13.63 20.22 3.60
C ALA A 262 14.66 20.16 2.45
N GLU A 263 14.67 19.05 1.71
CA GLU A 263 15.57 18.92 0.54
C GLU A 263 15.20 19.86 -0.59
N ALA A 264 13.90 20.12 -0.83
CA ALA A 264 13.44 21.09 -1.83
C ALA A 264 13.90 22.52 -1.51
N ARG A 265 13.77 22.97 -0.24
CA ARG A 265 14.26 24.28 0.23
C ARG A 265 15.76 24.41 0.01
N LYS A 266 16.52 23.36 0.37
CA LYS A 266 17.97 23.32 0.15
C LYS A 266 18.30 23.47 -1.34
N LYS A 267 17.61 22.73 -2.23
CA LYS A 267 17.82 22.81 -3.69
C LYS A 267 17.45 24.18 -4.28
N VAL A 268 16.39 24.80 -3.81
CA VAL A 268 15.99 26.16 -4.21
C VAL A 268 17.05 27.18 -3.78
N ALA A 269 17.61 27.06 -2.57
CA ALA A 269 18.70 27.92 -2.09
C ALA A 269 19.98 27.74 -2.92
N GLU A 270 20.44 26.49 -3.13
CA GLU A 270 21.60 26.16 -3.97
C GLU A 270 21.47 26.73 -5.40
N ALA A 271 20.25 26.70 -5.98
CA ALA A 271 20.01 27.19 -7.32
C ALA A 271 20.06 28.73 -7.43
N LYS A 272 19.84 29.45 -6.33
CA LYS A 272 20.03 30.92 -6.29
C LYS A 272 21.50 31.31 -6.30
N GLU A 273 22.35 30.52 -5.66
CA GLU A 273 23.80 30.79 -5.58
C GLU A 273 24.55 30.34 -6.85
N LYS A 274 24.10 29.26 -7.46
CA LYS A 274 24.71 28.71 -8.67
C LYS A 274 23.61 28.33 -9.65
N PRO A 275 23.39 29.10 -10.77
CA PRO A 275 22.48 28.73 -11.84
C PRO A 275 22.88 27.36 -12.37
N SER A 276 22.19 26.31 -11.96
CA SER A 276 22.69 24.98 -12.00
C SER A 276 21.86 24.05 -12.90
N ARG A 277 22.24 22.81 -12.91
CA ARG A 277 21.75 21.60 -13.55
C ARG A 277 20.22 21.37 -13.56
N MET A 278 19.44 22.23 -12.91
CA MET A 278 17.97 22.17 -12.85
C MET A 278 17.37 23.14 -13.87
N THR A 279 16.39 22.68 -14.65
CA THR A 279 15.71 23.55 -15.60
C THR A 279 14.93 24.65 -14.86
N ARG A 280 14.83 25.84 -15.47
CA ARG A 280 14.04 26.97 -14.91
C ARG A 280 12.61 26.55 -14.57
N LYS A 281 11.98 25.74 -15.42
CA LYS A 281 10.62 25.20 -15.19
C LYS A 281 10.54 24.34 -13.92
N THR A 282 11.53 23.50 -13.68
CA THR A 282 11.56 22.64 -12.47
C THR A 282 11.80 23.46 -11.22
N LEU A 283 12.71 24.45 -11.30
CA LEU A 283 12.97 25.35 -10.18
C LEU A 283 11.72 26.15 -9.81
N ASP A 284 10.98 26.72 -10.78
CA ASP A 284 9.71 27.43 -10.55
C ASP A 284 8.67 26.50 -9.89
N ARG A 285 8.54 25.26 -10.36
CA ARG A 285 7.65 24.27 -9.73
C ARG A 285 8.03 23.99 -8.27
N LEU A 286 9.31 23.79 -7.98
CA LEU A 286 9.79 23.55 -6.60
C LEU A 286 9.58 24.78 -5.72
N GLN A 287 9.84 25.96 -6.24
CA GLN A 287 9.69 27.20 -5.49
C GLN A 287 8.24 27.44 -5.07
N LYS A 288 7.26 27.18 -5.96
CA LYS A 288 5.83 27.22 -5.65
C LYS A 288 5.42 26.23 -4.57
N VAL A 289 6.03 25.04 -4.54
CA VAL A 289 5.79 24.05 -3.47
C VAL A 289 6.38 24.54 -2.14
N VAL A 290 7.63 25.01 -2.16
CA VAL A 290 8.33 25.51 -0.96
C VAL A 290 7.62 26.73 -0.35
N ASN A 291 7.05 27.60 -1.19
CA ASN A 291 6.30 28.79 -0.77
C ASN A 291 4.87 28.47 -0.31
N GLY A 292 4.41 27.22 -0.43
CA GLY A 292 3.03 26.84 -0.11
C GLY A 292 1.97 27.33 -1.12
N GLU A 293 2.40 27.92 -2.25
CA GLU A 293 1.51 28.38 -3.33
C GLU A 293 0.80 27.24 -4.05
N ARG A 294 1.36 26.03 -3.94
CA ARG A 294 0.77 24.81 -4.46
C ARG A 294 0.97 23.66 -3.48
N LYS A 295 -0.10 22.94 -3.18
CA LYS A 295 -0.05 21.67 -2.45
C LYS A 295 0.45 20.53 -3.35
N TYR A 296 1.62 20.71 -3.98
CA TYR A 296 2.25 19.69 -4.80
C TYR A 296 3.37 19.02 -4.00
N TYR A 297 3.26 17.75 -3.79
CA TYR A 297 4.37 16.89 -3.37
C TYR A 297 4.28 15.56 -4.11
N PRO A 298 5.41 14.88 -4.31
CA PRO A 298 5.42 13.62 -5.03
C PRO A 298 4.47 12.61 -4.38
N ARG A 299 3.53 12.13 -5.16
CA ARG A 299 2.57 11.11 -4.72
C ARG A 299 2.34 10.06 -5.78
N ILE A 300 2.09 8.87 -5.33
CA ILE A 300 1.65 7.76 -6.16
C ILE A 300 0.49 7.07 -5.47
N GLU A 301 -0.51 6.70 -6.25
CA GLU A 301 -1.72 6.06 -5.79
C GLU A 301 -2.06 4.95 -6.78
N ILE A 302 -2.18 3.75 -6.29
CA ILE A 302 -2.54 2.60 -7.10
C ILE A 302 -3.84 2.01 -6.54
N LYS A 303 -4.74 1.48 -7.37
CA LYS A 303 -6.10 1.08 -6.99
C LYS A 303 -6.48 -0.23 -7.63
N CYS A 304 -7.19 -1.11 -6.91
CA CYS A 304 -7.80 -2.27 -7.51
C CYS A 304 -9.16 -2.62 -6.91
N LYS A 305 -10.14 -2.85 -7.78
CA LYS A 305 -11.35 -3.57 -7.42
C LYS A 305 -11.27 -4.98 -7.99
N LEU A 306 -11.59 -5.96 -7.17
CA LEU A 306 -11.61 -7.37 -7.53
C LEU A 306 -13.05 -7.90 -7.41
N SER A 307 -13.56 -8.51 -8.48
CA SER A 307 -14.88 -9.15 -8.50
C SER A 307 -14.68 -10.63 -8.76
N TYR A 308 -14.92 -11.46 -7.76
CA TYR A 308 -14.83 -12.92 -7.88
C TYR A 308 -16.09 -13.46 -8.56
N TYR A 309 -15.95 -14.34 -9.55
CA TYR A 309 -17.06 -14.86 -10.33
C TYR A 309 -17.01 -16.38 -10.54
N LYS A 310 -15.95 -17.03 -10.13
CA LYS A 310 -15.81 -18.49 -10.16
C LYS A 310 -14.86 -18.96 -9.05
N ARG A 311 -15.23 -20.03 -8.44
CA ARG A 311 -14.44 -20.78 -7.48
C ARG A 311 -13.73 -21.96 -8.16
#